data_c7f945a8e91e18610013447fe1053399
#
_entry.id   c7f945a8e91e18610013447fe1053399
#
_cell.length_a   1.000
_cell.length_b   1.000
_cell.length_c   1.000
_cell.angle_alpha   90.00
_cell.angle_beta   90.00
_cell.angle_gamma   90.00
#
_symmetry.space_group_name_H-M   'P 1'
#
loop_
_entity.id
_entity.type
_entity.pdbx_description
1 polymer ?
#
loop_
_entity_poly.entity_id
_entity_poly.type
_entity_poly.pdbx_seq_one_letter_code
_entity_poly.pdbx_strand_id
1 'polypeptide(L)'
;MKKAILTIITILWAVLASAQESQTEYNFLRLPVSAHAAALGGDNITIIEDDEALIFNNPALLSSVSDKTINLNYMNYMSGVNTASAAFNRVVKEKASWAVSAQLMSYGTMKEKDENNTQTGEFSAKDIAFAGYFSYMLSNRLAGGITAKFITSYIGNYNSIGMGVDLGLNYYD
;
A
#
# COMPACT_ATOMS: atom_id res chain seq x y z
N MET A 1 6.73 -13.85 -38.24
CA MET A 1 7.19 -14.03 -36.87
C MET A 1 8.16 -12.91 -36.43
N LYS A 2 9.30 -12.67 -37.10
CA LYS A 2 10.27 -11.62 -36.70
C LYS A 2 9.67 -10.20 -36.58
N LYS A 3 8.77 -9.82 -37.51
CA LYS A 3 8.09 -8.50 -37.46
C LYS A 3 7.14 -8.37 -36.27
N ALA A 4 6.40 -9.44 -35.93
CA ALA A 4 5.50 -9.45 -34.77
C ALA A 4 6.28 -9.34 -33.44
N ILE A 5 7.41 -10.03 -33.34
CA ILE A 5 8.29 -9.94 -32.16
C ILE A 5 8.84 -8.52 -32.02
N LEU A 6 9.30 -7.92 -33.09
CA LEU A 6 9.80 -6.54 -33.09
C LEU A 6 8.72 -5.53 -32.66
N THR A 7 7.48 -5.70 -33.14
CA THR A 7 6.36 -4.86 -32.74
C THR A 7 6.02 -5.00 -31.26
N ILE A 8 6.03 -6.23 -30.73
CA ILE A 8 5.80 -6.48 -29.29
C ILE A 8 6.89 -5.83 -28.45
N ILE A 9 8.16 -5.95 -28.85
CA ILE A 9 9.29 -5.34 -28.15
C ILE A 9 9.18 -3.80 -28.17
N THR A 10 8.81 -3.19 -29.30
CA THR A 10 8.64 -1.72 -29.37
C THR A 10 7.47 -1.22 -28.55
N ILE A 11 6.36 -1.95 -28.47
CA ILE A 11 5.23 -1.62 -27.60
C ILE A 11 5.65 -1.74 -26.12
N LEU A 12 6.37 -2.80 -25.75
CA LEU A 12 6.87 -2.99 -24.39
C LEU A 12 7.82 -1.86 -23.98
N TRP A 13 8.71 -1.42 -24.88
CA TRP A 13 9.61 -0.27 -24.65
C TRP A 13 8.86 1.06 -24.54
N ALA A 14 7.81 1.27 -25.32
CA ALA A 14 6.98 2.47 -25.23
C ALA A 14 6.24 2.57 -23.89
N VAL A 15 5.77 1.45 -23.35
CA VAL A 15 5.14 1.39 -22.01
C VAL A 15 6.17 1.69 -20.91
N LEU A 16 7.39 1.19 -21.04
CA LEU A 16 8.47 1.46 -20.08
C LEU A 16 8.97 2.92 -20.11
N ALA A 17 8.93 3.57 -21.29
CA ALA A 17 9.34 4.97 -21.43
C ALA A 17 8.35 5.97 -20.81
N SER A 18 7.13 5.55 -20.50
CA SER A 18 6.12 6.36 -19.81
C SER A 18 6.31 6.42 -18.29
N ALA A 19 7.29 5.71 -17.74
CA ALA A 19 7.67 5.77 -16.33
C ALA A 19 8.49 7.04 -16.02
N GLN A 20 7.98 8.21 -16.40
CA GLN A 20 8.41 9.44 -15.74
C GLN A 20 7.92 9.37 -14.31
N GLU A 21 8.78 9.69 -13.33
CA GLU A 21 8.37 9.92 -11.94
C GLU A 21 7.19 10.88 -11.95
N SER A 22 5.99 10.34 -12.01
CA SER A 22 4.81 11.13 -11.69
C SER A 22 4.97 11.53 -10.24
N GLN A 23 4.79 12.80 -9.92
CA GLN A 23 4.54 13.21 -8.54
C GLN A 23 3.38 12.37 -8.07
N THR A 24 3.72 11.29 -7.33
CA THR A 24 2.72 10.31 -6.93
C THR A 24 1.81 10.97 -5.93
N GLU A 25 0.56 11.11 -6.29
CA GLU A 25 -0.52 11.30 -5.35
C GLU A 25 -0.51 10.10 -4.37
N TYR A 26 -1.02 10.27 -3.17
CA TYR A 26 -1.11 9.20 -2.17
C TYR A 26 0.25 8.64 -1.65
N ASN A 27 1.24 9.50 -1.47
CA ASN A 27 2.56 9.11 -0.94
C ASN A 27 2.51 8.42 0.44
N PHE A 28 1.42 8.57 1.20
CA PHE A 28 1.23 7.90 2.48
C PHE A 28 1.24 6.36 2.37
N LEU A 29 0.90 5.80 1.20
CA LEU A 29 0.95 4.35 0.94
C LEU A 29 2.38 3.80 0.86
N ARG A 30 3.38 4.65 0.73
CA ARG A 30 4.80 4.28 0.73
C ARG A 30 5.44 4.29 2.11
N LEU A 31 4.75 4.83 3.11
CA LEU A 31 5.27 4.84 4.46
C LEU A 31 5.20 3.45 5.08
N PRO A 32 6.19 3.06 5.89
CA PRO A 32 6.13 1.83 6.65
C PRO A 32 4.87 1.80 7.51
N VAL A 33 4.11 0.72 7.43
CA VAL A 33 2.84 0.59 8.14
C VAL A 33 3.04 0.19 9.60
N SER A 34 4.12 -0.54 9.89
CA SER A 34 4.44 -1.01 11.24
C SER A 34 5.84 -0.59 11.69
N ALA A 35 6.06 -0.59 13.01
CA ALA A 35 7.38 -0.37 13.59
C ALA A 35 8.39 -1.44 13.15
N HIS A 36 7.93 -2.70 12.97
CA HIS A 36 8.74 -3.79 12.46
C HIS A 36 9.18 -3.53 11.02
N ALA A 37 8.24 -3.21 10.12
CA ALA A 37 8.58 -2.85 8.74
C ALA A 37 9.53 -1.64 8.67
N ALA A 38 9.32 -0.63 9.51
CA ALA A 38 10.20 0.55 9.58
C ALA A 38 11.62 0.19 10.05
N ALA A 39 11.77 -0.68 11.05
CA ALA A 39 13.07 -1.14 11.55
C ALA A 39 13.86 -1.92 10.51
N LEU A 40 13.15 -2.60 9.58
CA LEU A 40 13.74 -3.35 8.47
C LEU A 40 13.99 -2.50 7.21
N GLY A 41 13.80 -1.19 7.28
CA GLY A 41 14.06 -0.26 6.18
C GLY A 41 12.83 0.15 5.35
N GLY A 42 11.63 -0.33 5.69
CA GLY A 42 10.35 0.10 5.11
C GLY A 42 9.82 -0.80 4.00
N ASP A 43 10.54 -0.97 2.90
CA ASP A 43 10.08 -1.73 1.72
C ASP A 43 10.47 -3.22 1.79
N ASN A 44 9.76 -3.99 2.61
CA ASN A 44 10.04 -5.41 2.82
C ASN A 44 9.14 -6.28 1.93
N ILE A 45 9.62 -6.65 0.75
CA ILE A 45 8.86 -7.41 -0.25
C ILE A 45 9.11 -8.91 -0.24
N THR A 46 10.14 -9.38 0.49
CA THR A 46 10.59 -10.79 0.44
C THR A 46 10.72 -11.45 1.81
N ILE A 47 10.56 -10.71 2.90
CA ILE A 47 10.68 -11.27 4.25
C ILE A 47 9.49 -12.17 4.54
N ILE A 48 9.79 -13.43 4.84
CA ILE A 48 8.80 -14.47 5.13
C ILE A 48 8.71 -14.62 6.64
N GLU A 49 7.71 -14.00 7.23
CA GLU A 49 7.44 -14.05 8.66
C GLU A 49 5.93 -14.12 8.91
N ASP A 50 5.54 -14.53 10.11
CA ASP A 50 4.14 -14.49 10.56
C ASP A 50 3.78 -13.07 11.03
N ASP A 51 3.95 -12.10 10.14
CA ASP A 51 3.62 -10.69 10.38
C ASP A 51 2.68 -10.15 9.29
N GLU A 52 1.43 -9.91 9.67
CA GLU A 52 0.41 -9.39 8.77
C GLU A 52 0.74 -7.98 8.23
N ALA A 53 1.58 -7.20 8.93
CA ALA A 53 1.98 -5.88 8.44
C ALA A 53 2.79 -5.92 7.13
N LEU A 54 3.40 -7.04 6.78
CA LEU A 54 4.17 -7.19 5.55
C LEU A 54 3.28 -7.29 4.29
N ILE A 55 1.99 -7.60 4.43
CA ILE A 55 1.06 -7.68 3.30
C ILE A 55 0.88 -6.33 2.58
N PHE A 56 1.09 -5.22 3.27
CA PHE A 56 1.01 -3.88 2.68
C PHE A 56 2.08 -3.64 1.62
N ASN A 57 3.22 -4.33 1.73
CA ASN A 57 4.35 -4.25 0.79
C ASN A 57 4.24 -5.31 -0.33
N ASN A 58 3.84 -6.54 0.02
CA ASN A 58 3.70 -7.62 -0.95
C ASN A 58 2.54 -8.54 -0.57
N PRO A 59 1.44 -8.58 -1.35
CA PRO A 59 0.29 -9.41 -1.03
C PRO A 59 0.58 -10.91 -1.03
N ALA A 60 1.64 -11.37 -1.68
CA ALA A 60 2.02 -12.78 -1.66
C ALA A 60 2.49 -13.25 -0.27
N LEU A 61 2.98 -12.34 0.59
CA LEU A 61 3.42 -12.63 1.95
C LEU A 61 2.26 -13.02 2.88
N LEU A 62 1.02 -12.70 2.49
CA LEU A 62 -0.18 -13.13 3.23
C LEU A 62 -0.27 -14.65 3.38
N SER A 63 0.35 -15.42 2.47
CA SER A 63 0.40 -16.88 2.56
C SER A 63 1.24 -17.41 3.73
N SER A 64 2.06 -16.55 4.37
CA SER A 64 2.90 -16.88 5.53
C SER A 64 2.25 -16.49 6.85
N VAL A 65 1.14 -15.78 6.82
CA VAL A 65 0.47 -15.27 8.02
C VAL A 65 -0.49 -16.32 8.59
N SER A 66 -0.47 -16.49 9.91
CA SER A 66 -1.36 -17.38 10.63
C SER A 66 -2.83 -17.01 10.49
N ASP A 67 -3.74 -18.00 10.56
CA ASP A 67 -5.19 -17.76 10.44
C ASP A 67 -5.74 -16.91 11.60
N LYS A 68 -6.62 -15.97 11.26
CA LYS A 68 -7.30 -15.07 12.20
C LYS A 68 -6.37 -14.11 12.94
N THR A 69 -5.30 -13.69 12.31
CA THR A 69 -4.44 -12.64 12.84
C THR A 69 -5.13 -11.28 12.70
N ILE A 70 -4.98 -10.45 13.71
CA ILE A 70 -5.37 -9.04 13.71
C ILE A 70 -4.09 -8.24 13.94
N ASN A 71 -3.80 -7.34 13.03
CA ASN A 71 -2.67 -6.44 13.15
C ASN A 71 -3.17 -5.01 13.32
N LEU A 72 -2.69 -4.31 14.35
CA LEU A 72 -3.01 -2.92 14.63
C LEU A 72 -1.73 -2.13 14.81
N ASN A 73 -1.60 -1.04 14.07
CA ASN A 73 -0.45 -0.16 14.17
C ASN A 73 -0.90 1.29 14.35
N TYR A 74 -0.14 2.01 15.15
CA TYR A 74 -0.24 3.45 15.27
C TYR A 74 1.17 4.03 15.31
N MET A 75 1.39 5.07 14.52
CA MET A 75 2.67 5.76 14.45
C MET A 75 2.45 7.26 14.49
N ASN A 76 3.13 7.92 15.39
CA ASN A 76 3.29 9.37 15.35
C ASN A 76 4.46 9.69 14.41
N TYR A 77 4.16 10.31 13.31
CA TYR A 77 5.13 10.74 12.31
C TYR A 77 5.60 12.16 12.64
N MET A 78 6.48 12.73 11.82
CA MET A 78 7.00 14.08 12.08
C MET A 78 5.91 15.17 11.98
N SER A 79 6.10 16.28 12.67
CA SER A 79 5.25 17.50 12.59
C SER A 79 3.77 17.30 12.96
N GLY A 80 3.47 16.37 13.86
CA GLY A 80 2.09 16.13 14.33
C GLY A 80 1.23 15.29 13.36
N VAL A 81 1.84 14.74 12.32
CA VAL A 81 1.18 13.77 11.44
C VAL A 81 1.08 12.43 12.14
N ASN A 82 -0.08 11.82 12.10
CA ASN A 82 -0.34 10.52 12.70
C ASN A 82 -0.84 9.54 11.65
N THR A 83 -0.37 8.31 11.72
CA THR A 83 -0.88 7.22 10.90
C THR A 83 -1.34 6.07 11.75
N ALA A 84 -2.43 5.44 11.34
CA ALA A 84 -2.97 4.25 11.96
C ALA A 84 -3.33 3.24 10.89
N SER A 85 -3.14 1.96 11.18
CA SER A 85 -3.58 0.89 10.30
C SER A 85 -4.17 -0.27 11.10
N ALA A 86 -5.08 -0.97 10.44
CA ALA A 86 -5.65 -2.20 10.93
C ALA A 86 -5.73 -3.20 9.78
N ALA A 87 -5.44 -4.47 10.05
CA ALA A 87 -5.61 -5.55 9.11
C ALA A 87 -6.19 -6.78 9.81
N PHE A 88 -6.89 -7.62 9.06
CA PHE A 88 -7.43 -8.88 9.51
C PHE A 88 -7.39 -9.90 8.38
N ASN A 89 -6.87 -11.09 8.65
CA ASN A 89 -6.76 -12.16 7.67
C ASN A 89 -7.53 -13.43 8.04
N ARG A 90 -7.74 -14.23 7.03
CA ARG A 90 -8.24 -15.60 7.13
C ARG A 90 -7.52 -16.50 6.14
N VAL A 91 -7.09 -17.65 6.61
CA VAL A 91 -6.59 -18.74 5.79
C VAL A 91 -7.76 -19.62 5.34
N VAL A 92 -7.84 -19.93 4.05
CA VAL A 92 -8.86 -20.79 3.47
C VAL A 92 -8.19 -21.97 2.77
N LYS A 93 -8.48 -23.19 3.20
CA LYS A 93 -8.02 -24.44 2.55
C LYS A 93 -6.48 -24.51 2.35
N GLU A 94 -5.69 -24.34 3.39
CA GLU A 94 -4.23 -24.54 3.43
C GLU A 94 -3.39 -23.78 2.36
N LYS A 95 -3.99 -23.39 1.24
CA LYS A 95 -3.29 -22.77 0.10
C LYS A 95 -3.76 -21.37 -0.25
N ALA A 96 -4.86 -20.92 0.27
CA ALA A 96 -5.44 -19.62 -0.04
C ALA A 96 -5.62 -18.81 1.24
N SER A 97 -5.30 -17.54 1.18
CA SER A 97 -5.52 -16.59 2.26
C SER A 97 -6.15 -15.32 1.70
N TRP A 98 -7.03 -14.70 2.46
CA TRP A 98 -7.53 -13.36 2.15
C TRP A 98 -7.39 -12.47 3.38
N ALA A 99 -7.25 -11.18 3.15
CA ALA A 99 -7.20 -10.19 4.20
C ALA A 99 -7.95 -8.92 3.77
N VAL A 100 -8.33 -8.14 4.76
CA VAL A 100 -8.83 -6.78 4.57
C VAL A 100 -8.03 -5.85 5.46
N SER A 101 -7.78 -4.63 4.99
CA SER A 101 -7.10 -3.62 5.78
C SER A 101 -7.72 -2.24 5.61
N ALA A 102 -7.48 -1.41 6.61
CA ALA A 102 -7.71 0.03 6.56
C ALA A 102 -6.46 0.75 7.03
N GLN A 103 -6.08 1.81 6.32
CA GLN A 103 -4.97 2.70 6.68
C GLN A 103 -5.48 4.13 6.69
N LEU A 104 -5.15 4.88 7.73
CA LEU A 104 -5.48 6.28 7.89
C LEU A 104 -4.20 7.08 8.10
N MET A 105 -4.07 8.20 7.41
CA MET A 105 -3.09 9.21 7.70
C MET A 105 -3.78 10.55 7.96
N SER A 106 -3.48 11.16 9.10
CA SER A 106 -3.99 12.47 9.50
C SER A 106 -2.82 13.44 9.56
N TYR A 107 -2.91 14.51 8.78
CA TYR A 107 -1.88 15.55 8.72
C TYR A 107 -2.08 16.65 9.78
N GLY A 108 -3.08 16.48 10.65
CA GLY A 108 -3.43 17.48 11.66
C GLY A 108 -4.15 18.67 11.06
N THR A 109 -4.15 19.77 11.81
CA THR A 109 -4.75 21.04 11.39
C THR A 109 -3.68 21.99 10.89
N MET A 110 -3.87 22.53 9.69
CA MET A 110 -2.99 23.49 9.05
C MET A 110 -3.64 24.87 9.03
N LYS A 111 -2.83 25.91 9.23
CA LYS A 111 -3.30 27.29 9.19
C LYS A 111 -3.35 27.78 7.75
N GLU A 112 -4.51 28.25 7.35
CA GLU A 112 -4.69 28.95 6.08
C GLU A 112 -4.22 30.40 6.24
N LYS A 113 -3.43 30.88 5.27
CA LYS A 113 -2.91 32.25 5.27
C LYS A 113 -3.15 32.90 3.93
N ASP A 114 -3.43 34.21 3.94
CA ASP A 114 -3.55 35.01 2.74
C ASP A 114 -2.17 35.46 2.19
N GLU A 115 -2.17 36.19 1.09
CA GLU A 115 -0.96 36.72 0.46
C GLU A 115 -0.16 37.68 1.38
N ASN A 116 -0.80 38.24 2.39
CA ASN A 116 -0.20 39.11 3.40
C ASN A 116 0.27 38.37 4.63
N ASN A 117 0.30 37.01 4.60
CA ASN A 117 0.66 36.13 5.72
C ASN A 117 -0.27 36.24 6.94
N THR A 118 -1.48 36.78 6.74
CA THR A 118 -2.51 36.86 7.78
C THR A 118 -3.28 35.53 7.83
N GLN A 119 -3.48 34.99 9.03
CA GLN A 119 -4.26 33.75 9.20
C GLN A 119 -5.73 34.01 8.89
N THR A 120 -6.26 33.36 7.85
CA THR A 120 -7.64 33.49 7.40
C THR A 120 -8.53 32.34 7.85
N GLY A 121 -7.92 31.19 8.18
CA GLY A 121 -8.67 30.02 8.59
C GLY A 121 -7.77 28.88 9.04
N GLU A 122 -8.40 27.72 9.21
CA GLU A 122 -7.74 26.44 9.46
C GLU A 122 -8.40 25.35 8.62
N PHE A 123 -7.59 24.43 8.10
CA PHE A 123 -8.08 23.25 7.39
C PHE A 123 -7.36 21.99 7.86
N SER A 124 -7.99 20.85 7.68
CA SER A 124 -7.37 19.54 7.97
C SER A 124 -7.23 18.74 6.69
N ALA A 125 -6.21 17.88 6.66
CA ALA A 125 -6.00 16.92 5.59
C ALA A 125 -5.94 15.50 6.16
N LYS A 126 -6.54 14.55 5.43
CA LYS A 126 -6.58 13.13 5.82
C LYS A 126 -6.59 12.27 4.56
N ASP A 127 -5.83 11.19 4.61
CA ASP A 127 -5.86 10.14 3.61
C ASP A 127 -6.34 8.84 4.24
N ILE A 128 -7.22 8.14 3.56
CA ILE A 128 -7.75 6.86 3.99
C ILE A 128 -7.62 5.87 2.85
N ALA A 129 -7.11 4.68 3.12
CA ALA A 129 -7.08 3.58 2.17
C ALA A 129 -7.74 2.35 2.77
N PHE A 130 -8.61 1.71 2.00
CA PHE A 130 -9.14 0.38 2.26
C PHE A 130 -8.57 -0.56 1.23
N ALA A 131 -8.15 -1.76 1.67
CA ALA A 131 -7.62 -2.74 0.75
C ALA A 131 -8.15 -4.14 1.05
N GLY A 132 -8.37 -4.90 -0.02
CA GLY A 132 -8.62 -6.32 0.02
C GLY A 132 -7.47 -7.08 -0.61
N TYR A 133 -7.03 -8.14 0.03
CA TYR A 133 -5.89 -8.96 -0.37
C TYR A 133 -6.35 -10.38 -0.63
N PHE A 134 -5.75 -11.00 -1.61
CA PHE A 134 -5.87 -12.43 -1.84
C PHE A 134 -4.52 -13.01 -2.19
N SER A 135 -4.12 -14.09 -1.54
CA SER A 135 -2.90 -14.83 -1.81
C SER A 135 -3.18 -16.29 -2.02
N TYR A 136 -2.42 -16.90 -2.91
CA TYR A 136 -2.53 -18.33 -3.24
C TYR A 136 -1.16 -18.97 -3.42
N MET A 137 -0.95 -20.12 -2.76
CA MET A 137 0.24 -20.96 -2.95
C MET A 137 0.16 -21.68 -4.30
N LEU A 138 0.84 -21.14 -5.30
CA LEU A 138 0.92 -21.70 -6.65
C LEU A 138 1.68 -23.02 -6.68
N SER A 139 2.70 -23.14 -5.84
CA SER A 139 3.51 -24.32 -5.64
C SER A 139 3.97 -24.39 -4.19
N ASN A 140 4.60 -25.47 -3.75
CA ASN A 140 5.15 -25.60 -2.39
C ASN A 140 6.22 -24.51 -2.06
N ARG A 141 6.74 -23.82 -3.09
CA ARG A 141 7.77 -22.79 -2.95
C ARG A 141 7.41 -21.44 -3.60
N LEU A 142 6.22 -21.30 -4.15
CA LEU A 142 5.84 -20.09 -4.86
C LEU A 142 4.44 -19.65 -4.43
N ALA A 143 4.32 -18.45 -3.91
CA ALA A 143 3.05 -17.78 -3.65
C ALA A 143 2.85 -16.61 -4.60
N GLY A 144 1.62 -16.43 -5.03
CA GLY A 144 1.17 -15.25 -5.75
C GLY A 144 0.11 -14.50 -4.93
N GLY A 145 0.07 -13.19 -5.04
CA GLY A 145 -0.92 -12.37 -4.36
C GLY A 145 -1.39 -11.20 -5.21
N ILE A 146 -2.59 -10.76 -4.93
CA ILE A 146 -3.21 -9.57 -5.52
C ILE A 146 -3.83 -8.72 -4.42
N THR A 147 -3.73 -7.40 -4.57
CA THR A 147 -4.42 -6.42 -3.72
C THR A 147 -5.27 -5.52 -4.59
N ALA A 148 -6.47 -5.21 -4.13
CA ALA A 148 -7.28 -4.10 -4.66
C ALA A 148 -7.39 -3.03 -3.56
N LYS A 149 -7.05 -1.78 -3.91
CA LYS A 149 -7.06 -0.63 -2.99
C LYS A 149 -8.08 0.40 -3.44
N PHE A 150 -8.83 0.93 -2.48
CA PHE A 150 -9.68 2.10 -2.63
C PHE A 150 -9.16 3.19 -1.72
N ILE A 151 -8.88 4.35 -2.28
CA ILE A 151 -8.21 5.45 -1.58
C ILE A 151 -9.12 6.67 -1.65
N THR A 152 -9.25 7.38 -0.54
CA THR A 152 -9.92 8.67 -0.49
C THR A 152 -9.05 9.66 0.28
N SER A 153 -8.87 10.84 -0.30
CA SER A 153 -8.09 11.93 0.27
C SER A 153 -8.98 13.14 0.48
N TYR A 154 -8.89 13.75 1.64
CA TYR A 154 -9.62 14.95 2.02
C TYR A 154 -8.63 16.05 2.36
N ILE A 155 -8.75 17.21 1.71
CA ILE A 155 -7.93 18.39 1.97
C ILE A 155 -8.87 19.60 2.08
N GLY A 156 -9.16 20.03 3.29
CA GLY A 156 -10.16 21.07 3.53
C GLY A 156 -11.52 20.67 2.97
N ASN A 157 -12.01 21.40 1.97
CA ASN A 157 -13.29 21.16 1.29
C ASN A 157 -13.16 20.29 0.03
N TYR A 158 -11.94 19.87 -0.33
CA TYR A 158 -11.68 19.06 -1.52
C TYR A 158 -11.54 17.60 -1.14
N ASN A 159 -12.08 16.74 -2.00
CA ASN A 159 -11.87 15.30 -1.89
C ASN A 159 -11.38 14.72 -3.20
N SER A 160 -10.58 13.69 -3.10
CA SER A 160 -10.08 12.91 -4.23
C SER A 160 -10.31 11.43 -3.96
N ILE A 161 -10.58 10.67 -5.00
CA ILE A 161 -10.78 9.23 -4.93
C ILE A 161 -9.81 8.57 -5.89
N GLY A 162 -9.15 7.52 -5.42
CA GLY A 162 -8.23 6.71 -6.21
C GLY A 162 -8.52 5.22 -6.06
N MET A 163 -8.10 4.45 -7.05
CA MET A 163 -8.11 2.99 -7.02
C MET A 163 -6.73 2.50 -7.42
N GLY A 164 -6.28 1.42 -6.79
CA GLY A 164 -5.00 0.78 -7.08
C GLY A 164 -5.12 -0.73 -7.08
N VAL A 165 -4.22 -1.38 -7.81
CA VAL A 165 -4.07 -2.84 -7.82
C VAL A 165 -2.58 -3.14 -7.70
N ASP A 166 -2.22 -4.02 -6.76
CA ASP A 166 -0.86 -4.53 -6.65
C ASP A 166 -0.84 -6.02 -6.95
N LEU A 167 0.23 -6.46 -7.57
CA LEU A 167 0.52 -7.87 -7.80
C LEU A 167 1.82 -8.22 -7.09
N GLY A 168 1.82 -9.35 -6.41
CA GLY A 168 2.97 -9.84 -5.69
C GLY A 168 3.29 -11.28 -6.02
N LEU A 169 4.57 -11.59 -6.02
CA LEU A 169 5.08 -12.96 -6.07
C LEU A 169 6.11 -13.10 -4.95
N ASN A 170 6.15 -14.27 -4.32
CA ASN A 170 7.14 -14.62 -3.34
C ASN A 170 7.61 -16.05 -3.53
N TYR A 171 8.92 -16.24 -3.53
CA TYR A 171 9.53 -17.55 -3.63
C TYR A 171 10.14 -17.96 -2.29
N TYR A 172 9.77 -19.14 -1.81
CA TYR A 172 10.21 -19.74 -0.56
C TYR A 172 11.37 -20.68 -0.86
N ASP A 173 12.55 -20.37 -0.35
CA ASP A 173 13.73 -21.25 -0.48
C ASP A 173 13.87 -22.21 0.71
#